data_4d09ab659aaac48a1ee263e12478ccd4
#
_entry.id   4d09ab659aaac48a1ee263e12478ccd4
#
_cell.length_a   1.000
_cell.length_b   1.000
_cell.length_c   1.000
_cell.angle_alpha   90.00
_cell.angle_beta   90.00
_cell.angle_gamma   90.00
#
_symmetry.space_group_name_H-M   'P 1'
#
loop_
_entity.id
_entity.type
_entity.pdbx_description
1 polymer ?
#
loop_
_entity_poly.entity_id
_entity_poly.type
_entity_poly.pdbx_seq_one_letter_code
_entity_poly.pdbx_strand_id
1 'polypeptide(L)'
;MNLAKYSLDNTKIVYFFLAVLLIGGILSFGRLGKKEDAPFVIKSAVIMTRYPGAEPAEVERLVTEPISREIQSMSGVYKIKSESMYGLSKITFELQPSLSAASIPQKWDELRRKVLNIQPQLPAGSSVPTVSDDFGDVFGIYYGLVGDDGFSYEEMRNWAERIKTQVITADGVMKVALFGTQTEVIHIFISVNKLAGMGIDPKQLASLLQSQNQIINTGEISAGEQQLRIVANGTYTTVDDIRNQVITTSGGQVKLGDIAIIEKGYMEPPGNIMHVNGKRAIGIGISTDPTKDVVKTGELVDRRLAELMPLIPVGLELESLYPENVIAQEANNGFIINLIESILIVIVIIMLVMGMRAGVLIGSSLIFSIGGTLLIMSFLDRKST
;
A
#
# COMPACT_ATOMS: atom_id res chain seq x y z
N MET A 1 45.12 24.35 26.24
CA MET A 1 45.52 22.96 26.60
C MET A 1 45.91 22.27 25.29
N ASN A 2 47.15 21.79 25.16
CA ASN A 2 47.61 21.15 23.94
C ASN A 2 47.11 19.68 23.97
N LEU A 3 46.02 19.38 23.23
CA LEU A 3 45.36 18.07 23.17
C LEU A 3 46.35 16.95 22.81
N ALA A 4 47.30 17.21 21.93
CA ALA A 4 48.29 16.21 21.53
C ALA A 4 49.23 15.84 22.72
N LYS A 5 49.68 16.82 23.53
CA LYS A 5 50.49 16.55 24.72
C LYS A 5 49.71 15.79 25.78
N TYR A 6 48.45 16.19 26.03
CA TYR A 6 47.59 15.50 26.97
C TYR A 6 47.35 14.01 26.57
N SER A 7 47.16 13.75 25.28
CA SER A 7 46.98 12.37 24.75
C SER A 7 48.22 11.51 24.93
N LEU A 8 49.40 12.09 24.78
CA LEU A 8 50.68 11.38 24.98
C LEU A 8 50.92 11.09 26.46
N ASP A 9 50.55 12.00 27.36
CA ASP A 9 50.72 11.84 28.81
C ASP A 9 49.69 10.86 29.40
N ASN A 10 48.52 10.64 28.72
CA ASN A 10 47.44 9.79 29.21
C ASN A 10 47.13 8.64 28.22
N THR A 11 48.10 7.86 27.84
CA THR A 11 47.97 6.78 26.86
C THR A 11 46.88 5.75 27.16
N LYS A 12 46.63 5.45 28.45
CA LYS A 12 45.57 4.49 28.84
C LYS A 12 44.17 4.99 28.49
N ILE A 13 43.93 6.29 28.61
CA ILE A 13 42.66 6.92 28.26
C ILE A 13 42.49 6.88 26.74
N VAL A 14 43.56 7.15 25.97
CA VAL A 14 43.54 7.08 24.51
C VAL A 14 43.20 5.66 24.03
N TYR A 15 43.85 4.63 24.58
CA TYR A 15 43.54 3.25 24.19
C TYR A 15 42.12 2.85 24.56
N PHE A 16 41.57 3.32 25.65
CA PHE A 16 40.17 3.10 26.01
C PHE A 16 39.24 3.71 24.96
N PHE A 17 39.44 4.97 24.54
CA PHE A 17 38.62 5.59 23.51
C PHE A 17 38.78 4.92 22.15
N LEU A 18 39.98 4.48 21.77
CA LEU A 18 40.19 3.74 20.53
C LEU A 18 39.46 2.39 20.55
N ALA A 19 39.45 1.69 21.65
CA ALA A 19 38.70 0.45 21.84
C ALA A 19 37.17 0.70 21.73
N VAL A 20 36.67 1.77 22.35
CA VAL A 20 35.26 2.18 22.25
C VAL A 20 34.86 2.52 20.80
N LEU A 21 35.71 3.25 20.05
CA LEU A 21 35.46 3.56 18.66
C LEU A 21 35.43 2.30 17.79
N LEU A 22 36.35 1.37 17.97
CA LEU A 22 36.41 0.13 17.21
C LEU A 22 35.20 -0.78 17.49
N ILE A 23 35.00 -1.11 18.77
CA ILE A 23 33.90 -2.01 19.18
C ILE A 23 32.55 -1.34 18.91
N GLY A 24 32.42 -0.07 19.29
CA GLY A 24 31.23 0.72 19.06
C GLY A 24 30.88 0.87 17.58
N GLY A 25 31.89 1.11 16.71
CA GLY A 25 31.72 1.17 15.27
C GLY A 25 31.18 -0.12 14.65
N ILE A 26 31.77 -1.28 15.05
CA ILE A 26 31.33 -2.60 14.57
C ILE A 26 29.88 -2.89 15.02
N LEU A 27 29.57 -2.64 16.29
CA LEU A 27 28.22 -2.85 16.84
C LEU A 27 27.20 -1.91 16.19
N SER A 28 27.60 -0.66 15.93
CA SER A 28 26.74 0.33 15.28
C SER A 28 26.41 -0.04 13.85
N PHE A 29 27.38 -0.57 13.09
CA PHE A 29 27.16 -1.05 11.73
C PHE A 29 26.08 -2.14 11.65
N GLY A 30 26.06 -3.07 12.61
CA GLY A 30 25.03 -4.12 12.69
C GLY A 30 23.63 -3.61 13.07
N ARG A 31 23.54 -2.39 13.61
CA ARG A 31 22.28 -1.76 14.05
C ARG A 31 21.73 -0.72 13.10
N LEU A 32 22.55 -0.18 12.20
CA LEU A 32 22.10 0.74 11.17
C LEU A 32 21.14 0.03 10.21
N GLY A 33 20.00 0.65 9.97
CA GLY A 33 19.01 0.16 8.99
C GLY A 33 19.63 0.12 7.59
N LYS A 34 19.39 -0.97 6.89
CA LYS A 34 19.92 -1.20 5.55
C LYS A 34 18.81 -0.97 4.55
N LYS A 35 19.01 0.01 3.66
CA LYS A 35 18.10 0.34 2.54
C LYS A 35 18.92 0.64 1.31
N GLU A 36 18.35 0.44 0.15
CA GLU A 36 18.94 0.84 -1.13
C GLU A 36 18.96 2.37 -1.21
N ASP A 37 17.82 2.99 -0.98
CA ASP A 37 17.63 4.44 -1.05
C ASP A 37 17.31 5.07 0.31
N ALA A 38 17.57 6.37 0.43
CA ALA A 38 17.15 7.13 1.60
C ALA A 38 15.61 7.13 1.72
N PRO A 39 15.05 6.86 2.90
CA PRO A 39 13.60 6.85 3.07
C PRO A 39 13.02 8.22 2.75
N PHE A 40 12.02 8.27 1.89
CA PHE A 40 11.25 9.46 1.62
C PHE A 40 9.78 9.23 1.94
N VAL A 41 9.12 10.28 2.39
CA VAL A 41 7.69 10.25 2.67
C VAL A 41 6.98 11.04 1.59
N ILE A 42 5.99 10.40 0.96
CA ILE A 42 5.17 11.06 -0.05
C ILE A 42 4.26 12.07 0.65
N LYS A 43 4.36 13.32 0.19
CA LYS A 43 3.66 14.47 0.77
C LYS A 43 2.55 14.97 -0.15
N SER A 44 1.99 14.07 -0.96
CA SER A 44 0.93 14.35 -1.93
C SER A 44 -0.26 13.46 -1.67
N ALA A 45 -1.47 14.01 -1.85
CA ALA A 45 -2.73 13.28 -1.83
C ALA A 45 -3.59 13.68 -3.03
N VAL A 46 -4.46 12.78 -3.46
CA VAL A 46 -5.42 13.06 -4.54
C VAL A 46 -6.84 13.03 -3.98
N ILE A 47 -7.61 14.05 -4.31
CA ILE A 47 -9.03 14.13 -3.97
C ILE A 47 -9.82 13.95 -5.27
N MET A 48 -10.71 12.97 -5.30
CA MET A 48 -11.58 12.71 -6.45
C MET A 48 -13.05 12.85 -6.04
N THR A 49 -13.81 13.57 -6.87
CA THR A 49 -15.25 13.75 -6.69
C THR A 49 -15.94 13.58 -8.03
N ARG A 50 -16.87 12.65 -8.11
CA ARG A 50 -17.68 12.46 -9.34
C ARG A 50 -18.91 13.34 -9.28
N TYR A 51 -19.23 13.95 -10.43
CA TYR A 51 -20.47 14.70 -10.65
C TYR A 51 -21.03 14.33 -12.03
N PRO A 52 -21.67 13.15 -12.15
CA PRO A 52 -22.10 12.62 -13.45
C PRO A 52 -23.01 13.57 -14.23
N GLY A 53 -22.72 13.74 -15.52
CA GLY A 53 -23.50 14.59 -16.41
C GLY A 53 -23.13 16.07 -16.41
N ALA A 54 -22.24 16.53 -15.51
CA ALA A 54 -21.81 17.92 -15.45
C ALA A 54 -20.68 18.22 -16.45
N GLU A 55 -20.75 19.35 -17.09
CA GLU A 55 -19.69 19.89 -17.97
C GLU A 55 -18.46 20.31 -17.12
N PRO A 56 -17.25 20.33 -17.70
CA PRO A 56 -16.02 20.68 -16.97
C PRO A 56 -16.10 22.03 -16.24
N ALA A 57 -16.73 23.04 -16.83
CA ALA A 57 -16.90 24.36 -16.21
C ALA A 57 -17.87 24.33 -15.01
N GLU A 58 -18.88 23.45 -15.03
CA GLU A 58 -19.79 23.25 -13.91
C GLU A 58 -19.10 22.48 -12.80
N VAL A 59 -18.33 21.42 -13.13
CA VAL A 59 -17.52 20.68 -12.19
C VAL A 59 -16.52 21.62 -11.49
N GLU A 60 -15.85 22.50 -12.24
CA GLU A 60 -14.93 23.47 -11.69
C GLU A 60 -15.63 24.38 -10.68
N ARG A 61 -16.69 25.05 -11.08
CA ARG A 61 -17.38 26.04 -10.27
C ARG A 61 -18.08 25.46 -9.06
N LEU A 62 -18.71 24.29 -9.20
CA LEU A 62 -19.61 23.73 -8.17
C LEU A 62 -18.92 22.69 -7.27
N VAL A 63 -17.85 22.08 -7.72
CA VAL A 63 -17.16 21.00 -6.99
C VAL A 63 -15.70 21.34 -6.73
N THR A 64 -14.93 21.62 -7.78
CA THR A 64 -13.47 21.78 -7.67
C THR A 64 -13.08 23.00 -6.88
N GLU A 65 -13.66 24.17 -7.19
CA GLU A 65 -13.35 25.43 -6.52
C GLU A 65 -13.74 25.45 -5.04
N PRO A 66 -14.94 25.01 -4.63
CA PRO A 66 -15.30 24.94 -3.21
C PRO A 66 -14.36 24.06 -2.41
N ILE A 67 -14.02 22.85 -2.91
CA ILE A 67 -13.07 21.95 -2.24
C ILE A 67 -11.68 22.58 -2.17
N SER A 68 -11.19 23.14 -3.29
CA SER A 68 -9.86 23.76 -3.35
C SER A 68 -9.72 24.92 -2.37
N ARG A 69 -10.76 25.76 -2.24
CA ARG A 69 -10.78 26.88 -1.31
C ARG A 69 -10.75 26.41 0.15
N GLU A 70 -11.49 25.36 0.49
CA GLU A 70 -11.51 24.81 1.85
C GLU A 70 -10.14 24.23 2.24
N ILE A 71 -9.53 23.42 1.38
CA ILE A 71 -8.24 22.81 1.67
C ILE A 71 -7.07 23.81 1.64
N GLN A 72 -7.21 24.92 0.89
CA GLN A 72 -6.18 25.99 0.85
C GLN A 72 -6.01 26.66 2.20
N SER A 73 -7.02 26.62 3.07
CA SER A 73 -6.97 27.19 4.42
C SER A 73 -6.10 26.36 5.40
N MET A 74 -5.63 25.19 5.00
CA MET A 74 -4.77 24.34 5.84
C MET A 74 -3.35 24.91 5.96
N SER A 75 -2.75 24.73 7.13
CA SER A 75 -1.33 25.05 7.32
C SER A 75 -0.42 23.99 6.70
N GLY A 76 0.69 24.41 6.11
CA GLY A 76 1.67 23.51 5.52
C GLY A 76 1.35 23.08 4.10
N VAL A 77 0.40 23.70 3.42
CA VAL A 77 0.13 23.50 2.00
C VAL A 77 1.29 24.07 1.18
N TYR A 78 1.78 23.29 0.23
CA TYR A 78 2.75 23.72 -0.74
C TYR A 78 2.10 24.07 -2.07
N LYS A 79 1.29 23.15 -2.60
CA LYS A 79 0.68 23.31 -3.92
C LYS A 79 -0.66 22.58 -3.98
N ILE A 80 -1.61 23.18 -4.69
CA ILE A 80 -2.87 22.57 -5.08
C ILE A 80 -2.95 22.65 -6.61
N LYS A 81 -3.11 21.50 -7.24
CA LYS A 81 -3.35 21.39 -8.68
C LYS A 81 -4.70 20.71 -8.89
N SER A 82 -5.60 21.36 -9.62
CA SER A 82 -6.92 20.81 -9.90
C SER A 82 -7.11 20.59 -11.39
N GLU A 83 -7.84 19.54 -11.71
CA GLU A 83 -8.24 19.16 -13.06
C GLU A 83 -9.75 18.89 -13.04
N SER A 84 -10.51 19.71 -13.78
CA SER A 84 -11.96 19.55 -13.95
C SER A 84 -12.24 18.91 -15.28
N MET A 85 -12.81 17.72 -15.26
CA MET A 85 -13.15 16.91 -16.42
C MET A 85 -14.66 16.72 -16.50
N TYR A 86 -15.16 16.18 -17.61
CA TYR A 86 -16.57 15.82 -17.74
C TYR A 86 -16.96 14.83 -16.62
N GLY A 87 -17.86 15.25 -15.75
CA GLY A 87 -18.35 14.44 -14.64
C GLY A 87 -17.35 14.11 -13.54
N LEU A 88 -16.14 14.71 -13.51
CA LEU A 88 -15.10 14.36 -12.54
C LEU A 88 -14.23 15.56 -12.17
N SER A 89 -14.08 15.78 -10.86
CA SER A 89 -13.08 16.67 -10.26
C SER A 89 -11.93 15.84 -9.70
N LYS A 90 -10.70 16.21 -10.05
CA LYS A 90 -9.45 15.63 -9.51
C LYS A 90 -8.60 16.76 -8.98
N ILE A 91 -8.28 16.73 -7.70
CA ILE A 91 -7.44 17.72 -7.02
C ILE A 91 -6.23 17.02 -6.43
N THR A 92 -5.04 17.41 -6.87
CA THR A 92 -3.78 16.98 -6.28
C THR A 92 -3.33 18.00 -5.24
N PHE A 93 -3.15 17.55 -4.02
CA PHE A 93 -2.78 18.34 -2.86
C PHE A 93 -1.37 17.96 -2.42
N GLU A 94 -0.47 18.93 -2.29
CA GLU A 94 0.91 18.72 -1.90
C GLU A 94 1.24 19.50 -0.64
N LEU A 95 1.86 18.83 0.33
CA LEU A 95 2.36 19.43 1.56
C LEU A 95 3.80 19.96 1.38
N GLN A 96 4.19 20.93 2.21
CA GLN A 96 5.53 21.52 2.17
C GLN A 96 6.62 20.46 2.38
N PRO A 97 7.69 20.48 1.58
CA PRO A 97 8.82 19.56 1.70
C PRO A 97 9.48 19.58 3.08
N SER A 98 9.43 20.71 3.78
CA SER A 98 10.03 20.92 5.10
C SER A 98 9.27 20.25 6.26
N LEU A 99 8.05 19.75 6.04
CA LEU A 99 7.29 19.06 7.08
C LEU A 99 7.95 17.73 7.47
N SER A 100 8.03 17.47 8.76
CA SER A 100 8.57 16.20 9.28
C SER A 100 7.66 15.02 8.93
N ALA A 101 8.23 13.85 8.69
CA ALA A 101 7.49 12.62 8.41
C ALA A 101 6.45 12.31 9.51
N ALA A 102 6.79 12.55 10.78
CA ALA A 102 5.90 12.33 11.92
C ALA A 102 4.62 13.18 11.91
N SER A 103 4.64 14.35 11.25
CA SER A 103 3.47 15.25 11.17
C SER A 103 2.52 14.93 10.01
N ILE A 104 2.95 14.14 9.03
CA ILE A 104 2.19 13.88 7.80
C ILE A 104 0.86 13.16 8.07
N PRO A 105 0.78 12.09 8.87
CA PRO A 105 -0.49 11.39 9.14
C PRO A 105 -1.56 12.34 9.69
N GLN A 106 -1.18 13.23 10.62
CA GLN A 106 -2.10 14.22 11.18
C GLN A 106 -2.60 15.22 10.12
N LYS A 107 -1.73 15.57 9.14
CA LYS A 107 -2.12 16.44 8.03
C LYS A 107 -3.11 15.77 7.08
N TRP A 108 -2.96 14.47 6.84
CA TRP A 108 -3.93 13.71 6.05
C TRP A 108 -5.29 13.61 6.76
N ASP A 109 -5.30 13.43 8.08
CA ASP A 109 -6.55 13.45 8.86
C ASP A 109 -7.22 14.83 8.86
N GLU A 110 -6.44 15.91 8.91
CA GLU A 110 -6.94 17.27 8.77
C GLU A 110 -7.56 17.48 7.38
N LEU A 111 -6.88 17.01 6.31
CA LEU A 111 -7.37 17.08 4.93
C LEU A 111 -8.70 16.34 4.78
N ARG A 112 -8.78 15.09 5.25
CA ARG A 112 -10.02 14.28 5.18
C ARG A 112 -11.19 14.99 5.88
N ARG A 113 -10.96 15.52 7.07
CA ARG A 113 -12.01 16.25 7.82
C ARG A 113 -12.49 17.47 7.05
N LYS A 114 -11.60 18.29 6.49
CA LYS A 114 -11.98 19.47 5.71
C LYS A 114 -12.76 19.10 4.46
N VAL A 115 -12.31 18.10 3.74
CA VAL A 115 -13.00 17.60 2.55
C VAL A 115 -14.40 17.04 2.88
N LEU A 116 -14.56 16.36 4.02
CA LEU A 116 -15.87 15.87 4.46
C LEU A 116 -16.78 17.01 4.93
N ASN A 117 -16.26 18.05 5.57
CA ASN A 117 -17.03 19.18 6.05
C ASN A 117 -17.64 20.01 4.90
N ILE A 118 -17.01 20.05 3.74
CA ILE A 118 -17.55 20.76 2.56
C ILE A 118 -18.64 19.97 1.83
N GLN A 119 -18.73 18.63 2.05
CA GLN A 119 -19.67 17.76 1.35
C GLN A 119 -21.13 18.26 1.34
N PRO A 120 -21.72 18.79 2.44
CA PRO A 120 -23.10 19.29 2.42
C PRO A 120 -23.32 20.52 1.52
N GLN A 121 -22.24 21.20 1.13
CA GLN A 121 -22.29 22.39 0.26
C GLN A 121 -22.12 22.02 -1.22
N LEU A 122 -21.75 20.77 -1.52
CA LEU A 122 -21.61 20.29 -2.88
C LEU A 122 -22.99 20.02 -3.49
N PRO A 123 -23.11 20.10 -4.84
CA PRO A 123 -24.40 19.94 -5.52
C PRO A 123 -24.97 18.54 -5.31
N ALA A 124 -26.31 18.47 -5.26
CA ALA A 124 -27.01 17.18 -5.25
C ALA A 124 -26.65 16.36 -6.50
N GLY A 125 -26.36 15.07 -6.32
CA GLY A 125 -25.90 14.18 -7.38
C GLY A 125 -24.39 14.08 -7.52
N SER A 126 -23.61 14.91 -6.81
CA SER A 126 -22.17 14.65 -6.67
C SER A 126 -21.91 13.51 -5.69
N SER A 127 -20.84 12.73 -5.97
CA SER A 127 -20.40 11.71 -5.02
C SER A 127 -19.74 12.35 -3.79
N VAL A 128 -19.66 11.56 -2.71
CA VAL A 128 -18.78 11.91 -1.58
C VAL A 128 -17.35 12.04 -2.10
N PRO A 129 -16.64 13.15 -1.80
CA PRO A 129 -15.23 13.29 -2.17
C PRO A 129 -14.37 12.19 -1.52
N THR A 130 -13.56 11.52 -2.32
CA THR A 130 -12.63 10.48 -1.85
C THR A 130 -11.23 11.06 -1.80
N VAL A 131 -10.59 10.97 -0.63
CA VAL A 131 -9.19 11.38 -0.42
C VAL A 131 -8.32 10.14 -0.44
N SER A 132 -7.40 10.06 -1.39
CA SER A 132 -6.35 9.04 -1.47
C SER A 132 -5.00 9.70 -1.19
N ASP A 133 -4.40 9.35 -0.07
CA ASP A 133 -3.06 9.77 0.37
C ASP A 133 -2.02 8.66 0.18
N ASP A 134 -2.48 7.50 -0.27
CA ASP A 134 -1.70 6.29 -0.48
C ASP A 134 -1.41 5.97 -1.96
N PHE A 135 -1.82 6.85 -2.89
CA PHE A 135 -1.61 6.64 -4.32
C PHE A 135 -0.12 6.58 -4.71
N GLY A 136 0.73 7.12 -3.88
CA GLY A 136 2.17 7.13 -4.05
C GLY A 136 2.90 6.12 -3.16
N ASP A 137 2.22 5.19 -2.50
CA ASP A 137 2.88 4.15 -1.73
C ASP A 137 3.87 3.38 -2.60
N VAL A 138 5.08 3.21 -2.09
CA VAL A 138 6.12 2.44 -2.75
C VAL A 138 6.07 1.02 -2.22
N PHE A 139 5.96 0.08 -3.14
CA PHE A 139 6.00 -1.35 -2.85
C PHE A 139 7.37 -1.89 -3.24
N GLY A 140 8.30 -1.84 -2.28
CA GLY A 140 9.69 -2.24 -2.50
C GLY A 140 9.88 -3.75 -2.66
N ILE A 141 8.93 -4.56 -2.17
CA ILE A 141 8.93 -6.00 -2.42
C ILE A 141 7.66 -6.31 -3.22
N TYR A 142 7.84 -6.89 -4.40
CA TYR A 142 6.73 -7.12 -5.32
C TYR A 142 6.75 -8.52 -5.90
N TYR A 143 5.67 -9.27 -5.69
CA TYR A 143 5.46 -10.60 -6.24
C TYR A 143 4.32 -10.63 -7.24
N GLY A 144 4.38 -11.54 -8.19
CA GLY A 144 3.29 -11.91 -9.07
C GLY A 144 2.82 -13.33 -8.76
N LEU A 145 1.56 -13.48 -8.34
CA LEU A 145 0.93 -14.79 -8.26
C LEU A 145 0.40 -15.14 -9.65
N VAL A 146 1.11 -16.01 -10.34
CA VAL A 146 0.84 -16.42 -11.72
C VAL A 146 -0.01 -17.68 -11.70
N GLY A 147 -1.08 -17.69 -12.47
CA GLY A 147 -1.95 -18.85 -12.63
C GLY A 147 -1.93 -19.40 -14.06
N ASP A 148 -1.88 -20.72 -14.19
CA ASP A 148 -2.14 -21.39 -15.46
C ASP A 148 -3.60 -21.24 -15.88
N ASP A 149 -3.93 -21.56 -17.15
CA ASP A 149 -5.28 -21.38 -17.73
C ASP A 149 -6.39 -22.12 -16.99
N GLY A 150 -6.07 -23.08 -16.12
CA GLY A 150 -7.01 -23.83 -15.30
C GLY A 150 -7.56 -23.06 -14.08
N PHE A 151 -6.94 -21.93 -13.71
CA PHE A 151 -7.35 -21.15 -12.54
C PHE A 151 -8.20 -19.94 -12.91
N SER A 152 -9.31 -19.77 -12.20
CA SER A 152 -10.14 -18.56 -12.28
C SER A 152 -9.49 -17.38 -11.53
N TYR A 153 -9.88 -16.15 -11.88
CA TYR A 153 -9.46 -14.97 -11.09
C TYR A 153 -9.93 -15.03 -9.63
N GLU A 154 -11.06 -15.68 -9.35
CA GLU A 154 -11.57 -15.89 -8.00
C GLU A 154 -10.61 -16.75 -7.16
N GLU A 155 -10.18 -17.87 -7.71
CA GLU A 155 -9.25 -18.78 -7.02
C GLU A 155 -7.89 -18.11 -6.80
N MET A 156 -7.36 -17.44 -7.82
CA MET A 156 -6.11 -16.69 -7.71
C MET A 156 -6.22 -15.57 -6.66
N ARG A 157 -7.32 -14.84 -6.63
CA ARG A 157 -7.58 -13.79 -5.63
C ARG A 157 -7.67 -14.36 -4.22
N ASN A 158 -8.34 -15.48 -4.04
CA ASN A 158 -8.46 -16.13 -2.73
C ASN A 158 -7.08 -16.55 -2.19
N TRP A 159 -6.19 -17.03 -3.05
CA TRP A 159 -4.83 -17.32 -2.67
C TRP A 159 -4.01 -16.05 -2.41
N ALA A 160 -4.14 -15.03 -3.24
CA ALA A 160 -3.48 -13.75 -3.03
C ALA A 160 -3.89 -13.09 -1.70
N GLU A 161 -5.18 -13.14 -1.31
CA GLU A 161 -5.66 -12.64 -0.01
C GLU A 161 -5.13 -13.48 1.17
N ARG A 162 -4.98 -14.80 1.01
CA ARG A 162 -4.31 -15.65 2.03
C ARG A 162 -2.86 -15.26 2.22
N ILE A 163 -2.12 -15.10 1.10
CA ILE A 163 -0.73 -14.65 1.12
C ILE A 163 -0.64 -13.28 1.81
N LYS A 164 -1.46 -12.31 1.40
CA LYS A 164 -1.53 -10.98 2.00
C LYS A 164 -1.76 -11.04 3.52
N THR A 165 -2.72 -11.85 3.97
CA THR A 165 -3.05 -12.00 5.40
C THR A 165 -1.88 -12.55 6.22
N GLN A 166 -1.09 -13.44 5.66
CA GLN A 166 0.09 -13.99 6.34
C GLN A 166 1.27 -13.01 6.32
N VAL A 167 1.51 -12.39 5.18
CA VAL A 167 2.65 -11.47 4.99
C VAL A 167 2.51 -10.20 5.81
N ILE A 168 1.29 -9.65 5.96
CA ILE A 168 1.05 -8.42 6.73
C ILE A 168 1.41 -8.56 8.21
N THR A 169 1.49 -9.79 8.72
CA THR A 169 1.88 -10.06 10.13
C THR A 169 3.40 -10.04 10.34
N ALA A 170 4.18 -9.99 9.27
CA ALA A 170 5.65 -9.94 9.39
C ALA A 170 6.09 -8.57 9.91
N ASP A 171 7.03 -8.59 10.87
CA ASP A 171 7.55 -7.35 11.46
C ASP A 171 8.25 -6.50 10.40
N GLY A 172 7.92 -5.22 10.35
CA GLY A 172 8.43 -4.27 9.35
C GLY A 172 7.58 -4.18 8.08
N VAL A 173 6.54 -4.98 7.90
CA VAL A 173 5.55 -4.80 6.83
C VAL A 173 4.53 -3.75 7.27
N MET A 174 4.37 -2.71 6.47
CA MET A 174 3.42 -1.63 6.74
C MET A 174 2.09 -1.84 6.01
N LYS A 175 2.17 -2.25 4.75
CA LYS A 175 1.01 -2.42 3.89
C LYS A 175 1.24 -3.54 2.88
N VAL A 176 0.20 -4.30 2.59
CA VAL A 176 0.17 -5.25 1.48
C VAL A 176 -1.03 -4.92 0.60
N ALA A 177 -0.77 -4.66 -0.69
CA ALA A 177 -1.80 -4.36 -1.68
C ALA A 177 -1.82 -5.41 -2.78
N LEU A 178 -3.02 -5.68 -3.30
CA LEU A 178 -3.22 -6.56 -4.44
C LEU A 178 -3.50 -5.74 -5.70
N PHE A 179 -2.91 -6.16 -6.82
CA PHE A 179 -3.04 -5.52 -8.12
C PHE A 179 -3.52 -6.51 -9.18
N GLY A 180 -4.28 -6.04 -10.15
CA GLY A 180 -4.81 -6.89 -11.21
C GLY A 180 -5.98 -7.79 -10.79
N THR A 181 -6.53 -7.59 -9.58
CA THR A 181 -7.74 -8.28 -9.14
C THR A 181 -8.95 -7.80 -9.92
N GLN A 182 -9.81 -8.74 -10.33
CA GLN A 182 -11.06 -8.42 -11.02
C GLN A 182 -12.22 -8.37 -10.03
N THR A 183 -13.12 -7.39 -10.22
CA THR A 183 -14.35 -7.30 -9.42
C THR A 183 -15.36 -8.31 -9.92
N GLU A 184 -15.76 -9.23 -9.06
CA GLU A 184 -16.83 -10.18 -9.37
C GLU A 184 -18.17 -9.48 -9.41
N VAL A 185 -18.97 -9.84 -10.40
CA VAL A 185 -20.33 -9.35 -10.58
C VAL A 185 -21.26 -10.49 -11.00
N ILE A 186 -22.53 -10.31 -10.78
CA ILE A 186 -23.55 -11.20 -11.32
C ILE A 186 -24.20 -10.49 -12.50
N HIS A 187 -24.00 -11.04 -13.68
CA HIS A 187 -24.63 -10.57 -14.91
C HIS A 187 -26.05 -11.11 -15.00
N ILE A 188 -27.00 -10.24 -15.23
CA ILE A 188 -28.40 -10.59 -15.45
C ILE A 188 -28.76 -10.14 -16.87
N PHE A 189 -28.74 -11.06 -17.81
CA PHE A 189 -29.06 -10.79 -19.22
C PHE A 189 -30.56 -11.02 -19.47
N ILE A 190 -31.28 -9.98 -19.81
CA ILE A 190 -32.71 -10.03 -20.05
C ILE A 190 -33.04 -9.48 -21.43
N SER A 191 -33.90 -10.21 -22.18
CA SER A 191 -34.38 -9.72 -23.48
C SER A 191 -35.41 -8.62 -23.24
N VAL A 192 -35.19 -7.44 -23.85
CA VAL A 192 -36.13 -6.32 -23.84
C VAL A 192 -37.51 -6.73 -24.36
N ASN A 193 -37.57 -7.59 -25.38
CA ASN A 193 -38.82 -8.08 -25.97
C ASN A 193 -39.59 -8.97 -24.98
N LYS A 194 -38.89 -9.80 -24.17
CA LYS A 194 -39.52 -10.59 -23.12
C LYS A 194 -40.12 -9.70 -22.05
N LEU A 195 -39.37 -8.68 -21.59
CA LEU A 195 -39.87 -7.73 -20.59
C LEU A 195 -41.10 -6.99 -21.07
N ALA A 196 -41.06 -6.46 -22.30
CA ALA A 196 -42.18 -5.76 -22.87
C ALA A 196 -43.43 -6.64 -23.01
N GLY A 197 -43.26 -7.92 -23.45
CA GLY A 197 -44.35 -8.88 -23.57
C GLY A 197 -45.01 -9.25 -22.24
N MET A 198 -44.27 -9.08 -21.11
CA MET A 198 -44.76 -9.33 -19.73
C MET A 198 -45.19 -8.05 -19.00
N GLY A 199 -45.08 -6.89 -19.62
CA GLY A 199 -45.40 -5.59 -19.02
C GLY A 199 -44.49 -5.20 -17.88
N ILE A 200 -43.22 -5.64 -17.89
CA ILE A 200 -42.22 -5.33 -16.86
C ILE A 200 -41.37 -4.15 -17.32
N ASP A 201 -41.33 -3.10 -16.49
CA ASP A 201 -40.38 -1.98 -16.69
C ASP A 201 -38.99 -2.39 -16.18
N PRO A 202 -37.92 -2.26 -17.00
CA PRO A 202 -36.57 -2.55 -16.62
C PRO A 202 -36.11 -1.78 -15.35
N LYS A 203 -36.58 -0.53 -15.18
CA LYS A 203 -36.26 0.29 -14.00
C LYS A 203 -36.91 -0.24 -12.73
N GLN A 204 -38.15 -0.69 -12.83
CA GLN A 204 -38.85 -1.33 -11.70
C GLN A 204 -38.19 -2.63 -11.29
N LEU A 205 -37.71 -3.43 -12.24
CA LEU A 205 -36.97 -4.64 -11.98
C LEU A 205 -35.65 -4.35 -11.25
N ALA A 206 -34.88 -3.36 -11.72
CA ALA A 206 -33.63 -2.95 -11.05
C ALA A 206 -33.88 -2.47 -9.61
N SER A 207 -34.94 -1.67 -9.40
CA SER A 207 -35.33 -1.18 -8.06
C SER A 207 -35.78 -2.33 -7.15
N LEU A 208 -36.48 -3.32 -7.68
CA LEU A 208 -36.89 -4.51 -6.93
C LEU A 208 -35.68 -5.31 -6.46
N LEU A 209 -34.74 -5.60 -7.35
CA LEU A 209 -33.52 -6.34 -7.00
C LEU A 209 -32.67 -5.60 -5.97
N GLN A 210 -32.57 -4.27 -6.07
CA GLN A 210 -31.87 -3.45 -5.07
C GLN A 210 -32.59 -3.46 -3.72
N SER A 211 -33.90 -3.34 -3.70
CA SER A 211 -34.68 -3.29 -2.45
C SER A 211 -34.68 -4.62 -1.71
N GLN A 212 -34.57 -5.72 -2.42
CA GLN A 212 -34.55 -7.06 -1.81
C GLN A 212 -33.15 -7.45 -1.27
N ASN A 213 -32.10 -6.88 -1.82
CA ASN A 213 -30.73 -7.13 -1.34
C ASN A 213 -30.34 -6.15 -0.21
N GLN A 214 -31.23 -5.95 0.76
CA GLN A 214 -30.99 -5.08 1.92
C GLN A 214 -31.15 -5.85 3.22
N ILE A 215 -30.25 -5.58 4.17
CA ILE A 215 -30.37 -6.04 5.55
C ILE A 215 -31.32 -5.08 6.27
N ILE A 216 -32.54 -5.52 6.52
CA ILE A 216 -33.54 -4.74 7.22
C ILE A 216 -33.50 -5.12 8.70
N ASN A 217 -33.44 -4.13 9.60
CA ASN A 217 -33.63 -4.37 11.02
C ASN A 217 -35.12 -4.57 11.29
N THR A 218 -35.53 -5.82 11.48
CA THR A 218 -36.91 -6.21 11.69
C THR A 218 -37.35 -6.16 13.16
N GLY A 219 -36.45 -5.71 14.07
CA GLY A 219 -36.74 -5.61 15.50
C GLY A 219 -36.58 -6.89 16.30
N GLU A 220 -36.97 -6.81 17.57
CA GLU A 220 -36.87 -7.88 18.53
C GLU A 220 -38.25 -8.12 19.16
N ILE A 221 -38.63 -9.35 19.37
CA ILE A 221 -39.85 -9.73 20.13
C ILE A 221 -39.44 -10.21 21.51
N SER A 222 -39.99 -9.59 22.55
CA SER A 222 -39.85 -10.09 23.92
C SER A 222 -40.82 -11.25 24.18
N ALA A 223 -40.29 -12.44 24.40
CA ALA A 223 -41.04 -13.63 24.79
C ALA A 223 -40.67 -14.01 26.24
N GLY A 224 -41.32 -13.39 27.21
CA GLY A 224 -40.99 -13.52 28.62
C GLY A 224 -39.63 -12.89 28.98
N GLU A 225 -38.71 -13.65 29.53
CA GLU A 225 -37.35 -13.20 29.85
C GLU A 225 -36.36 -13.28 28.66
N GLN A 226 -36.79 -13.77 27.51
CA GLN A 226 -35.96 -13.94 26.31
C GLN A 226 -36.34 -12.91 25.27
N GLN A 227 -35.30 -12.28 24.68
CA GLN A 227 -35.45 -11.43 23.52
C GLN A 227 -35.11 -12.26 22.26
N LEU A 228 -36.09 -12.42 21.38
CA LEU A 228 -35.98 -13.14 20.12
C LEU A 228 -35.80 -12.10 19.00
N ARG A 229 -34.63 -12.10 18.36
CA ARG A 229 -34.38 -11.26 17.20
C ARG A 229 -35.09 -11.87 15.98
N ILE A 230 -35.91 -11.07 15.32
CA ILE A 230 -36.49 -11.45 14.04
C ILE A 230 -35.44 -11.12 12.96
N VAL A 231 -35.06 -12.13 12.19
CA VAL A 231 -34.15 -11.95 11.04
C VAL A 231 -34.97 -12.19 9.78
N ALA A 232 -35.24 -11.12 9.02
CA ALA A 232 -35.76 -11.25 7.67
C ALA A 232 -34.57 -11.55 6.73
N ASN A 233 -34.43 -12.79 6.29
CA ASN A 233 -33.46 -13.21 5.31
C ASN A 233 -33.90 -12.68 3.92
N GLY A 234 -33.51 -11.46 3.57
CA GLY A 234 -33.79 -10.84 2.28
C GLY A 234 -32.57 -10.69 1.38
N THR A 235 -31.36 -11.06 1.87
CA THR A 235 -30.11 -10.92 1.11
C THR A 235 -29.87 -12.15 0.25
N TYR A 236 -29.45 -11.92 -0.99
CA TYR A 236 -28.98 -12.98 -1.88
C TYR A 236 -27.61 -13.48 -1.41
N THR A 237 -27.49 -14.78 -1.18
CA THR A 237 -26.23 -15.44 -0.81
C THR A 237 -25.65 -16.27 -1.94
N THR A 238 -26.51 -16.72 -2.85
CA THR A 238 -26.15 -17.56 -4.00
C THR A 238 -26.76 -17.01 -5.30
N VAL A 239 -26.22 -17.45 -6.44
CA VAL A 239 -26.80 -17.17 -7.75
C VAL A 239 -28.20 -17.79 -7.87
N ASP A 240 -28.44 -18.93 -7.22
CA ASP A 240 -29.73 -19.60 -7.24
C ASP A 240 -30.82 -18.85 -6.46
N ASP A 241 -30.44 -18.08 -5.42
CA ASP A 241 -31.39 -17.19 -4.74
C ASP A 241 -31.92 -16.13 -5.71
N ILE A 242 -31.04 -15.58 -6.53
CA ILE A 242 -31.41 -14.60 -7.56
C ILE A 242 -32.26 -15.27 -8.66
N ARG A 243 -31.92 -16.47 -9.11
CA ARG A 243 -32.72 -17.23 -10.09
C ARG A 243 -34.13 -17.51 -9.62
N ASN A 244 -34.28 -17.87 -8.34
CA ASN A 244 -35.57 -18.20 -7.73
C ASN A 244 -36.35 -16.97 -7.28
N GLN A 245 -35.83 -15.75 -7.48
CA GLN A 245 -36.53 -14.52 -7.15
C GLN A 245 -37.84 -14.44 -7.93
N VAL A 246 -38.94 -14.25 -7.22
CA VAL A 246 -40.27 -14.11 -7.82
C VAL A 246 -40.54 -12.65 -8.17
N ILE A 247 -40.94 -12.41 -9.38
CA ILE A 247 -41.34 -11.10 -9.92
C ILE A 247 -42.83 -11.14 -10.24
N THR A 248 -43.56 -10.13 -9.80
CA THR A 248 -44.97 -9.96 -10.16
C THR A 248 -45.09 -9.22 -11.45
N THR A 249 -45.79 -9.82 -12.43
CA THR A 249 -46.04 -9.29 -13.75
C THR A 249 -47.55 -9.08 -13.98
N SER A 250 -47.94 -8.45 -15.07
CA SER A 250 -49.34 -8.33 -15.46
C SER A 250 -50.02 -9.67 -15.72
N GLY A 251 -49.25 -10.72 -16.03
CA GLY A 251 -49.74 -12.08 -16.31
C GLY A 251 -49.63 -13.04 -15.13
N GLY A 252 -49.17 -12.60 -13.95
CA GLY A 252 -48.96 -13.46 -12.76
C GLY A 252 -47.54 -13.37 -12.19
N GLN A 253 -47.17 -14.34 -11.42
CA GLN A 253 -45.83 -14.44 -10.80
C GLN A 253 -44.92 -15.31 -11.65
N VAL A 254 -43.69 -14.81 -11.90
CA VAL A 254 -42.67 -15.48 -12.73
C VAL A 254 -41.37 -15.46 -11.98
N LYS A 255 -40.53 -16.50 -12.05
CA LYS A 255 -39.18 -16.50 -11.52
C LYS A 255 -38.24 -15.72 -12.44
N LEU A 256 -37.28 -15.01 -11.86
CA LEU A 256 -36.28 -14.26 -12.63
C LEU A 256 -35.49 -15.19 -13.56
N GLY A 257 -35.15 -16.40 -13.13
CA GLY A 257 -34.44 -17.39 -13.92
C GLY A 257 -35.19 -17.91 -15.15
N ASP A 258 -36.54 -17.73 -15.22
CA ASP A 258 -37.34 -18.11 -16.42
C ASP A 258 -37.27 -17.06 -17.50
N ILE A 259 -36.93 -15.81 -17.13
CA ILE A 259 -36.91 -14.67 -18.06
C ILE A 259 -35.51 -14.12 -18.33
N ALA A 260 -34.53 -14.44 -17.45
CA ALA A 260 -33.16 -13.94 -17.52
C ALA A 260 -32.16 -15.09 -17.52
N ILE A 261 -31.02 -14.86 -18.18
CA ILE A 261 -29.81 -15.67 -18.00
C ILE A 261 -28.98 -15.00 -16.92
N ILE A 262 -28.68 -15.75 -15.85
CA ILE A 262 -27.98 -15.24 -14.67
C ILE A 262 -26.67 -16.00 -14.52
N GLU A 263 -25.57 -15.27 -14.66
CA GLU A 263 -24.23 -15.82 -14.66
C GLU A 263 -23.31 -15.02 -13.76
N LYS A 264 -22.40 -15.72 -13.06
CA LYS A 264 -21.31 -15.11 -12.32
C LYS A 264 -20.21 -14.78 -13.30
N GLY A 265 -19.69 -13.56 -13.24
CA GLY A 265 -18.64 -13.08 -14.11
C GLY A 265 -17.81 -11.98 -13.45
N TYR A 266 -17.10 -11.24 -14.27
CA TYR A 266 -16.29 -10.10 -13.82
C TYR A 266 -16.78 -8.82 -14.50
N MET A 267 -16.48 -7.68 -13.86
CA MET A 267 -16.85 -6.36 -14.40
C MET A 267 -16.17 -6.13 -15.76
N GLU A 268 -16.95 -5.75 -16.75
CA GLU A 268 -16.48 -5.37 -18.09
C GLU A 268 -16.77 -3.90 -18.40
N PRO A 269 -15.80 -3.16 -18.96
CA PRO A 269 -14.41 -3.56 -19.21
C PRO A 269 -13.63 -3.71 -17.90
N PRO A 270 -12.61 -4.62 -17.85
CA PRO A 270 -11.79 -4.81 -16.67
C PRO A 270 -11.03 -3.53 -16.33
N GLY A 271 -11.07 -3.15 -15.04
CA GLY A 271 -10.46 -1.89 -14.59
C GLY A 271 -8.93 -1.93 -14.53
N ASN A 272 -8.38 -3.09 -14.18
CA ASN A 272 -6.95 -3.30 -14.02
C ASN A 272 -6.62 -4.77 -14.28
N ILE A 273 -5.70 -5.03 -15.20
CA ILE A 273 -5.26 -6.39 -15.57
C ILE A 273 -3.75 -6.48 -15.40
N MET A 274 -3.28 -7.57 -14.84
CA MET A 274 -1.86 -7.86 -14.70
C MET A 274 -1.50 -9.17 -15.38
N HIS A 275 -0.39 -9.15 -16.12
CA HIS A 275 0.23 -10.34 -16.72
C HIS A 275 1.70 -10.37 -16.33
N VAL A 276 2.19 -11.57 -16.07
CA VAL A 276 3.61 -11.85 -15.85
C VAL A 276 4.00 -12.93 -16.83
N ASN A 277 5.05 -12.68 -17.62
CA ASN A 277 5.51 -13.61 -18.68
C ASN A 277 4.39 -14.07 -19.64
N GLY A 278 3.42 -13.18 -19.92
CA GLY A 278 2.28 -13.48 -20.80
C GLY A 278 1.14 -14.26 -20.15
N LYS A 279 1.29 -14.75 -18.91
CA LYS A 279 0.23 -15.42 -18.16
C LYS A 279 -0.51 -14.45 -17.25
N ARG A 280 -1.78 -14.76 -16.95
CA ARG A 280 -2.56 -14.01 -15.98
C ARG A 280 -1.92 -14.04 -14.60
N ALA A 281 -1.87 -12.89 -13.94
CA ALA A 281 -1.26 -12.78 -12.62
C ALA A 281 -2.04 -11.80 -11.71
N ILE A 282 -1.88 -11.98 -10.41
CA ILE A 282 -2.28 -11.00 -9.40
C ILE A 282 -1.00 -10.51 -8.72
N GLY A 283 -0.76 -9.21 -8.77
CA GLY A 283 0.36 -8.57 -8.12
C GLY A 283 0.14 -8.46 -6.62
N ILE A 284 1.18 -8.75 -5.84
CA ILE A 284 1.21 -8.62 -4.39
C ILE A 284 2.34 -7.65 -4.06
N GLY A 285 1.97 -6.40 -3.81
CA GLY A 285 2.90 -5.35 -3.43
C GLY A 285 3.01 -5.24 -1.92
N ILE A 286 4.24 -5.21 -1.39
CA ILE A 286 4.55 -5.13 0.03
C ILE A 286 5.31 -3.83 0.25
N SER A 287 4.75 -2.94 1.06
CA SER A 287 5.38 -1.71 1.52
C SER A 287 5.99 -1.94 2.90
N THR A 288 7.26 -1.59 3.05
CA THR A 288 8.02 -1.78 4.29
C THR A 288 8.07 -0.48 5.10
N ASP A 289 8.17 -0.61 6.42
CA ASP A 289 8.34 0.50 7.33
C ASP A 289 9.64 1.26 7.02
N PRO A 290 9.58 2.58 6.71
CA PRO A 290 10.76 3.37 6.41
C PRO A 290 11.78 3.43 7.55
N THR A 291 11.41 3.13 8.77
CA THR A 291 12.30 3.15 9.95
C THR A 291 12.99 1.82 10.23
N LYS A 292 12.58 0.74 9.53
CA LYS A 292 13.10 -0.62 9.73
C LYS A 292 14.06 -1.06 8.64
N ASP A 293 14.84 -2.10 8.94
CA ASP A 293 15.77 -2.74 8.03
C ASP A 293 15.01 -3.59 7.00
N VAL A 294 15.03 -3.17 5.72
CA VAL A 294 14.30 -3.85 4.65
C VAL A 294 14.81 -5.27 4.40
N VAL A 295 16.11 -5.52 4.64
CA VAL A 295 16.70 -6.87 4.47
C VAL A 295 16.08 -7.84 5.47
N LYS A 296 16.03 -7.45 6.76
CA LYS A 296 15.41 -8.28 7.80
C LYS A 296 13.92 -8.47 7.61
N THR A 297 13.23 -7.40 7.20
CA THR A 297 11.79 -7.49 6.86
C THR A 297 11.56 -8.45 5.71
N GLY A 298 12.39 -8.38 4.66
CA GLY A 298 12.31 -9.30 3.52
C GLY A 298 12.55 -10.75 3.91
N GLU A 299 13.57 -11.03 4.75
CA GLU A 299 13.81 -12.39 5.27
C GLU A 299 12.61 -12.95 6.05
N LEU A 300 11.89 -12.10 6.80
CA LEU A 300 10.66 -12.52 7.49
C LEU A 300 9.53 -12.78 6.52
N VAL A 301 9.38 -11.94 5.49
CA VAL A 301 8.40 -12.14 4.41
C VAL A 301 8.69 -13.44 3.68
N ASP A 302 9.92 -13.67 3.26
CA ASP A 302 10.34 -14.89 2.54
C ASP A 302 10.09 -16.13 3.39
N ARG A 303 10.33 -16.07 4.70
CA ARG A 303 10.02 -17.17 5.62
C ARG A 303 8.51 -17.45 5.69
N ARG A 304 7.67 -16.42 5.78
CA ARG A 304 6.21 -16.57 5.75
C ARG A 304 5.71 -17.15 4.43
N LEU A 305 6.29 -16.71 3.32
CA LEU A 305 5.98 -17.26 2.01
C LEU A 305 6.41 -18.74 1.90
N ALA A 306 7.59 -19.10 2.40
CA ALA A 306 8.05 -20.47 2.41
C ALA A 306 7.14 -21.42 3.23
N GLU A 307 6.50 -20.93 4.30
CA GLU A 307 5.50 -21.69 5.06
C GLU A 307 4.21 -21.95 4.24
N LEU A 308 3.87 -21.05 3.31
CA LEU A 308 2.67 -21.15 2.47
C LEU A 308 2.90 -21.94 1.18
N MET A 309 4.11 -21.93 0.63
CA MET A 309 4.42 -22.57 -0.66
C MET A 309 3.93 -24.02 -0.77
N PRO A 310 4.07 -24.89 0.26
CA PRO A 310 3.59 -26.27 0.17
C PRO A 310 2.05 -26.40 0.10
N LEU A 311 1.32 -25.34 0.46
CA LEU A 311 -0.14 -25.31 0.48
C LEU A 311 -0.73 -24.76 -0.82
N ILE A 312 0.10 -24.08 -1.64
CA ILE A 312 -0.33 -23.50 -2.91
C ILE A 312 -0.56 -24.63 -3.92
N PRO A 313 -1.69 -24.66 -4.62
CA PRO A 313 -1.97 -25.66 -5.64
C PRO A 313 -0.94 -25.66 -6.77
N VAL A 314 -0.66 -26.83 -7.32
CA VAL A 314 0.18 -26.97 -8.51
C VAL A 314 -0.47 -26.22 -9.68
N GLY A 315 0.30 -25.36 -10.35
CA GLY A 315 -0.19 -24.49 -11.42
C GLY A 315 -0.42 -23.03 -10.99
N LEU A 316 -0.27 -22.74 -9.68
CA LEU A 316 -0.09 -21.38 -9.17
C LEU A 316 1.38 -21.19 -8.75
N GLU A 317 2.04 -20.21 -9.31
CA GLU A 317 3.43 -19.90 -9.03
C GLU A 317 3.56 -18.46 -8.50
N LEU A 318 4.42 -18.30 -7.50
CA LEU A 318 4.75 -17.00 -6.94
C LEU A 318 6.10 -16.54 -7.49
N GLU A 319 6.08 -15.58 -8.41
CA GLU A 319 7.28 -15.00 -9.02
C GLU A 319 7.68 -13.71 -8.30
N SER A 320 8.96 -13.58 -7.97
CA SER A 320 9.52 -12.33 -7.43
C SER A 320 9.79 -11.37 -8.60
N LEU A 321 9.11 -10.23 -8.61
CA LEU A 321 9.24 -9.23 -9.67
C LEU A 321 10.18 -8.10 -9.30
N TYR A 322 10.16 -7.68 -8.03
CA TYR A 322 11.05 -6.67 -7.49
C TYR A 322 11.41 -7.00 -6.04
N PRO A 323 12.62 -7.52 -5.77
CA PRO A 323 13.07 -7.88 -4.44
C PRO A 323 13.98 -6.81 -3.82
N GLU A 324 13.45 -5.69 -3.34
CA GLU A 324 14.24 -4.62 -2.70
C GLU A 324 15.15 -5.14 -1.58
N ASN A 325 14.68 -6.14 -0.81
CA ASN A 325 15.46 -6.76 0.26
C ASN A 325 16.75 -7.41 -0.23
N VAL A 326 16.70 -8.08 -1.38
CA VAL A 326 17.87 -8.72 -1.99
C VAL A 326 18.81 -7.67 -2.58
N ILE A 327 18.24 -6.69 -3.30
CA ILE A 327 18.99 -5.59 -3.92
C ILE A 327 19.71 -4.77 -2.85
N ALA A 328 19.03 -4.42 -1.76
CA ALA A 328 19.62 -3.71 -0.62
C ALA A 328 20.73 -4.52 0.06
N GLN A 329 20.56 -5.84 0.17
CA GLN A 329 21.59 -6.71 0.72
C GLN A 329 22.84 -6.77 -0.18
N GLU A 330 22.65 -6.91 -1.48
CA GLU A 330 23.75 -6.92 -2.46
C GLU A 330 24.50 -5.58 -2.49
N ALA A 331 23.77 -4.45 -2.51
CA ALA A 331 24.37 -3.12 -2.46
C ALA A 331 25.20 -2.92 -1.19
N ASN A 332 24.69 -3.37 -0.05
CA ASN A 332 25.36 -3.27 1.25
C ASN A 332 26.63 -4.15 1.31
N ASN A 333 26.56 -5.38 0.80
CA ASN A 333 27.73 -6.26 0.72
C ASN A 333 28.79 -5.68 -0.22
N GLY A 334 28.38 -5.15 -1.38
CA GLY A 334 29.28 -4.45 -2.31
C GLY A 334 29.94 -3.24 -1.65
N PHE A 335 29.20 -2.44 -0.89
CA PHE A 335 29.76 -1.30 -0.14
C PHE A 335 30.86 -1.75 0.86
N ILE A 336 30.61 -2.83 1.62
CA ILE A 336 31.59 -3.34 2.60
C ILE A 336 32.86 -3.82 1.88
N ILE A 337 32.72 -4.56 0.79
CA ILE A 337 33.86 -5.07 0.01
C ILE A 337 34.67 -3.88 -0.51
N ASN A 338 34.03 -2.92 -1.17
CA ASN A 338 34.69 -1.72 -1.70
C ASN A 338 35.37 -0.90 -0.59
N LEU A 339 34.78 -0.80 0.59
CA LEU A 339 35.35 -0.11 1.72
C LEU A 339 36.63 -0.81 2.20
N ILE A 340 36.62 -2.14 2.35
CA ILE A 340 37.80 -2.94 2.75
C ILE A 340 38.90 -2.81 1.70
N GLU A 341 38.57 -2.96 0.41
CA GLU A 341 39.52 -2.82 -0.69
C GLU A 341 40.16 -1.42 -0.71
N SER A 342 39.36 -0.37 -0.54
CA SER A 342 39.87 1.01 -0.48
C SER A 342 40.85 1.23 0.66
N ILE A 343 40.53 0.70 1.85
CA ILE A 343 41.41 0.77 3.05
C ILE A 343 42.73 0.06 2.75
N LEU A 344 42.65 -1.17 2.19
CA LEU A 344 43.84 -1.96 1.87
C LEU A 344 44.74 -1.26 0.84
N ILE A 345 44.15 -0.71 -0.23
CA ILE A 345 44.90 0.03 -1.27
C ILE A 345 45.61 1.21 -0.65
N VAL A 346 44.94 2.01 0.17
CA VAL A 346 45.55 3.17 0.84
C VAL A 346 46.71 2.75 1.75
N ILE A 347 46.53 1.69 2.56
CA ILE A 347 47.56 1.15 3.44
C ILE A 347 48.78 0.70 2.62
N VAL A 348 48.57 -0.08 1.57
CA VAL A 348 49.64 -0.60 0.71
C VAL A 348 50.43 0.54 0.04
N ILE A 349 49.75 1.52 -0.54
CA ILE A 349 50.39 2.67 -1.17
C ILE A 349 51.23 3.45 -0.15
N ILE A 350 50.70 3.74 1.02
CA ILE A 350 51.44 4.48 2.07
C ILE A 350 52.62 3.66 2.58
N MET A 351 52.46 2.34 2.74
CA MET A 351 53.59 1.47 3.11
C MET A 351 54.70 1.46 2.11
N LEU A 352 54.41 1.50 0.81
CA LEU A 352 55.41 1.54 -0.26
C LEU A 352 56.14 2.88 -0.32
N VAL A 353 55.41 3.99 -0.11
CA VAL A 353 55.99 5.36 -0.23
C VAL A 353 56.67 5.83 1.05
N MET A 354 56.08 5.60 2.21
CA MET A 354 56.52 6.13 3.50
C MET A 354 57.08 5.07 4.47
N GLY A 355 57.03 3.81 4.07
CA GLY A 355 57.52 2.71 4.87
C GLY A 355 56.44 2.09 5.80
N MET A 356 56.72 0.90 6.30
CA MET A 356 55.80 0.04 7.02
C MET A 356 55.19 0.67 8.27
N ARG A 357 56.00 1.40 9.05
CA ARG A 357 55.55 2.03 10.31
C ARG A 357 54.52 3.16 10.05
N ALA A 358 54.74 3.97 9.04
CA ALA A 358 53.81 5.04 8.66
C ALA A 358 52.51 4.47 8.08
N GLY A 359 52.61 3.43 7.23
CA GLY A 359 51.44 2.75 6.64
C GLY A 359 50.51 2.18 7.68
N VAL A 360 51.03 1.46 8.66
CA VAL A 360 50.23 0.88 9.77
C VAL A 360 49.57 1.95 10.62
N LEU A 361 50.28 3.04 10.92
CA LEU A 361 49.77 4.12 11.76
C LEU A 361 48.62 4.89 11.05
N ILE A 362 48.79 5.23 9.76
CA ILE A 362 47.77 5.93 9.01
C ILE A 362 46.57 4.99 8.73
N GLY A 363 46.82 3.74 8.39
CA GLY A 363 45.79 2.75 8.18
C GLY A 363 44.92 2.51 9.43
N SER A 364 45.54 2.41 10.61
CA SER A 364 44.80 2.30 11.85
C SER A 364 43.96 3.54 12.15
N SER A 365 44.50 4.74 11.90
CA SER A 365 43.74 5.99 12.03
C SER A 365 42.51 6.04 11.13
N LEU A 366 42.62 5.54 9.90
CA LEU A 366 41.49 5.45 8.95
C LEU A 366 40.39 4.53 9.48
N ILE A 367 40.76 3.34 9.99
CA ILE A 367 39.81 2.39 10.57
C ILE A 367 39.07 2.99 11.77
N PHE A 368 39.79 3.66 12.69
CA PHE A 368 39.18 4.33 13.82
C PHE A 368 38.29 5.52 13.41
N SER A 369 38.65 6.24 12.37
CA SER A 369 37.82 7.33 11.83
C SER A 369 36.50 6.79 11.26
N ILE A 370 36.55 5.71 10.51
CA ILE A 370 35.35 5.05 9.97
C ILE A 370 34.48 4.50 11.11
N GLY A 371 35.08 3.81 12.07
CA GLY A 371 34.38 3.30 13.24
C GLY A 371 33.70 4.41 14.05
N GLY A 372 34.38 5.54 14.23
CA GLY A 372 33.83 6.73 14.88
C GLY A 372 32.67 7.35 14.12
N THR A 373 32.76 7.41 12.80
CA THR A 373 31.67 7.92 11.95
C THR A 373 30.42 7.03 12.06
N LEU A 374 30.59 5.71 11.97
CA LEU A 374 29.49 4.76 12.12
C LEU A 374 28.82 4.85 13.49
N LEU A 375 29.65 5.01 14.54
CA LEU A 375 29.14 5.19 15.90
C LEU A 375 28.29 6.47 16.02
N ILE A 376 28.77 7.59 15.50
CA ILE A 376 28.05 8.87 15.52
C ILE A 376 26.76 8.77 14.71
N MET A 377 26.81 8.18 13.52
CA MET A 377 25.62 7.97 12.69
C MET A 377 24.57 7.14 13.41
N SER A 378 24.95 6.06 14.11
CA SER A 378 24.03 5.24 14.90
C SER A 378 23.36 6.01 16.03
N PHE A 379 24.04 6.99 16.64
CA PHE A 379 23.45 7.87 17.65
C PHE A 379 22.51 8.93 17.06
N LEU A 380 22.84 9.46 15.89
CA LEU A 380 22.02 10.47 15.19
C LEU A 380 20.74 9.85 14.63
N ASP A 381 20.81 8.65 14.09
CA ASP A 381 19.66 7.94 13.52
C ASP A 381 18.59 7.62 14.58
N ARG A 382 19.01 7.37 15.83
CA ARG A 382 18.08 7.21 16.96
C ARG A 382 17.39 8.50 17.40
N LYS A 383 17.88 9.67 16.99
CA LYS A 383 17.31 10.99 17.36
C LYS A 383 16.39 11.57 16.27
N SER A 384 16.32 10.96 15.08
CA SER A 384 15.44 11.38 14.02
C SER A 384 14.07 10.67 14.05
N THR A 385 13.86 9.78 14.99
CA THR A 385 12.57 9.21 15.37
C THR A 385 12.02 9.91 16.62
#